data_007b1fb3d22d7b8b90149ed59e210bea
#
_entry.id   007b1fb3d22d7b8b90149ed59e210bea
#
_cell.length_a   1.000
_cell.length_b   1.000
_cell.length_c   1.000
_cell.angle_alpha   90.00
_cell.angle_beta   90.00
_cell.angle_gamma   90.00
#
_symmetry.space_group_name_H-M   'P 1'
#
loop_
_entity.id
_entity.type
_entity.pdbx_description
1 polymer ?
#
loop_
_entity_poly.entity_id
_entity_poly.type
_entity_poly.pdbx_seq_one_letter_code
_entity_poly.pdbx_strand_id
1 'polypeptide(L)'
;MTKHEKQIIAVSVTLAACLGVSFTANAMHIMEGALPAGYCIAWGLICLPFLLAGFFSIRRVLQENRRALTLLAMSGAFVFVISSLKIPSVSGSCSHMTGTGLGAILFGPAAMSVLGLIVLLFQAVLLAHGGLTTLGANTFSMAVAGPFVSYLSLIHISEPTRPEPI
;
A
#
# COMPACT_ATOMS: atom_id res chain seq x y z
N MET A 1 -25.76 21.23 26.85
CA MET A 1 -26.14 20.00 26.14
C MET A 1 -27.58 19.63 26.47
N THR A 2 -28.39 19.56 25.48
CA THR A 2 -29.81 19.18 25.61
C THR A 2 -29.95 17.67 25.85
N LYS A 3 -31.11 17.20 26.34
CA LYS A 3 -31.36 15.75 26.51
C LYS A 3 -31.20 14.98 25.20
N HIS A 4 -31.58 15.58 24.07
CA HIS A 4 -31.46 15.02 22.72
C HIS A 4 -29.99 14.83 22.29
N GLU A 5 -29.14 15.83 22.52
CA GLU A 5 -27.73 15.76 22.21
C GLU A 5 -27.02 14.64 22.96
N LYS A 6 -27.33 14.49 24.25
CA LYS A 6 -26.80 13.39 25.08
C LYS A 6 -27.24 12.02 24.57
N GLN A 7 -28.48 11.87 24.11
CA GLN A 7 -28.99 10.63 23.56
C GLN A 7 -28.30 10.30 22.22
N ILE A 8 -28.14 11.28 21.33
CA ILE A 8 -27.43 11.09 20.05
C ILE A 8 -25.99 10.66 20.29
N ILE A 9 -25.29 11.33 21.21
CA ILE A 9 -23.91 10.96 21.55
C ILE A 9 -23.84 9.54 22.15
N ALA A 10 -24.74 9.22 23.08
CA ALA A 10 -24.77 7.88 23.68
C ALA A 10 -25.03 6.80 22.63
N VAL A 11 -25.99 7.00 21.75
CA VAL A 11 -26.31 6.07 20.64
C VAL A 11 -25.12 5.95 19.69
N SER A 12 -24.49 7.07 19.32
CA SER A 12 -23.32 7.06 18.42
C SER A 12 -22.13 6.35 19.04
N VAL A 13 -21.85 6.57 20.33
CA VAL A 13 -20.77 5.90 21.07
C VAL A 13 -21.07 4.41 21.22
N THR A 14 -22.33 4.04 21.55
CA THR A 14 -22.72 2.63 21.64
C THR A 14 -22.63 1.94 20.29
N LEU A 15 -23.08 2.58 19.23
CA LEU A 15 -22.98 2.06 17.86
C LEU A 15 -21.52 1.90 17.44
N ALA A 16 -20.68 2.88 17.71
CA ALA A 16 -19.24 2.82 17.45
C ALA A 16 -18.56 1.71 18.27
N ALA A 17 -18.94 1.54 19.54
CA ALA A 17 -18.45 0.46 20.38
C ALA A 17 -18.91 -0.92 19.88
N CYS A 18 -20.17 -1.06 19.46
CA CYS A 18 -20.70 -2.30 18.88
C CYS A 18 -20.05 -2.63 17.53
N LEU A 19 -19.75 -1.63 16.71
CA LEU A 19 -19.05 -1.80 15.44
C LEU A 19 -17.55 -2.02 15.64
N GLY A 20 -16.98 -1.55 16.74
CA GLY A 20 -15.59 -1.76 17.15
C GLY A 20 -15.31 -3.09 17.84
N VAL A 21 -16.35 -3.85 18.24
CA VAL A 21 -16.18 -5.21 18.78
C VAL A 21 -15.84 -6.17 17.63
N SER A 22 -14.56 -6.23 17.38
CA SER A 22 -13.74 -7.34 16.85
C SER A 22 -14.50 -8.49 16.15
N PHE A 23 -14.93 -8.26 14.95
CA PHE A 23 -14.71 -9.29 13.96
C PHE A 23 -13.22 -9.21 13.57
N THR A 24 -12.54 -10.35 13.55
CA THR A 24 -11.17 -10.44 13.02
C THR A 24 -11.18 -9.75 11.66
N ALA A 25 -10.70 -8.51 11.63
CA ALA A 25 -10.66 -7.74 10.40
C ALA A 25 -9.66 -8.44 9.48
N ASN A 26 -10.18 -9.19 8.50
CA ASN A 26 -9.36 -9.76 7.47
C ASN A 26 -8.66 -8.60 6.77
N ALA A 27 -7.34 -8.52 6.95
CA ALA A 27 -6.53 -7.48 6.39
C ALA A 27 -6.61 -7.51 4.86
N MET A 28 -6.40 -6.37 4.19
CA MET A 28 -6.28 -6.30 2.72
C MET A 28 -5.13 -7.17 2.18
N HIS A 29 -4.19 -7.55 3.04
CA HIS A 29 -3.10 -8.47 2.70
C HIS A 29 -3.58 -9.90 2.77
N ILE A 30 -3.09 -10.71 1.84
CA ILE A 30 -3.29 -12.15 1.88
C ILE A 30 -2.50 -12.68 3.08
N MET A 31 -3.22 -13.31 4.01
CA MET A 31 -2.65 -13.80 5.27
C MET A 31 -1.76 -15.02 5.04
N GLU A 32 -0.90 -15.28 6.03
CA GLU A 32 -0.07 -16.47 6.06
C GLU A 32 -0.93 -17.73 5.95
N GLY A 33 -0.52 -18.67 5.08
CA GLY A 33 -1.25 -19.93 4.87
C GLY A 33 -2.54 -19.85 4.05
N ALA A 34 -2.97 -18.66 3.61
CA ALA A 34 -4.18 -18.50 2.81
C ALA A 34 -4.04 -19.01 1.37
N LEU A 35 -2.81 -19.10 0.86
CA LEU A 35 -2.51 -19.59 -0.49
C LEU A 35 -1.75 -20.92 -0.44
N PRO A 36 -2.12 -21.89 -1.30
CA PRO A 36 -1.31 -23.08 -1.51
C PRO A 36 0.10 -22.74 -1.97
N ALA A 37 1.10 -23.53 -1.56
CA ALA A 37 2.53 -23.27 -1.80
C ALA A 37 2.86 -23.06 -3.29
N GLY A 38 2.20 -23.79 -4.20
CA GLY A 38 2.41 -23.61 -5.64
C GLY A 38 2.07 -22.22 -6.15
N TYR A 39 0.97 -21.63 -5.65
CA TYR A 39 0.59 -20.25 -6.00
C TYR A 39 1.52 -19.22 -5.37
N CYS A 40 2.02 -19.47 -4.16
CA CYS A 40 3.01 -18.60 -3.53
C CYS A 40 4.29 -18.49 -4.37
N ILE A 41 4.79 -19.63 -4.85
CA ILE A 41 5.95 -19.69 -5.73
C ILE A 41 5.68 -19.01 -7.07
N ALA A 42 4.52 -19.28 -7.68
CA ALA A 42 4.15 -18.69 -8.97
C ALA A 42 4.09 -17.15 -8.88
N TRP A 43 3.45 -16.59 -7.88
CA TRP A 43 3.39 -15.14 -7.69
C TRP A 43 4.76 -14.54 -7.38
N GLY A 44 5.61 -15.23 -6.63
CA GLY A 44 6.99 -14.84 -6.41
C GLY A 44 7.78 -14.74 -7.71
N LEU A 45 7.67 -15.75 -8.58
CA LEU A 45 8.32 -15.77 -9.89
C LEU A 45 7.81 -14.64 -10.82
N ILE A 46 6.50 -14.39 -10.81
CA ILE A 46 5.90 -13.28 -11.59
C ILE A 46 6.42 -11.92 -11.14
N CYS A 47 6.72 -11.74 -9.85
CA CYS A 47 7.26 -10.48 -9.33
C CYS A 47 8.73 -10.23 -9.74
N LEU A 48 9.52 -11.28 -10.00
CA LEU A 48 10.96 -11.15 -10.24
C LEU A 48 11.33 -10.14 -11.35
N PRO A 49 10.71 -10.15 -12.54
CA PRO A 49 11.08 -9.20 -13.59
C PRO A 49 10.81 -7.74 -13.17
N PHE A 50 9.74 -7.49 -12.45
CA PHE A 50 9.41 -6.14 -11.96
C PHE A 50 10.40 -5.68 -10.87
N LEU A 51 10.80 -6.57 -9.99
CA LEU A 51 11.79 -6.30 -8.96
C LEU A 51 13.18 -6.04 -9.56
N LEU A 52 13.56 -6.80 -10.57
CA LEU A 52 14.82 -6.58 -11.30
C LEU A 52 14.79 -5.21 -12.01
N ALA A 53 13.71 -4.90 -12.72
CA ALA A 53 13.54 -3.59 -13.35
C ALA A 53 13.59 -2.46 -12.31
N GLY A 54 12.95 -2.64 -11.17
CA GLY A 54 12.96 -1.70 -10.05
C GLY A 54 14.35 -1.51 -9.45
N PHE A 55 15.09 -2.58 -9.27
CA PHE A 55 16.47 -2.52 -8.77
C PHE A 55 17.36 -1.72 -9.71
N PHE A 56 17.30 -1.97 -11.02
CA PHE A 56 18.07 -1.20 -12.00
C PHE A 56 17.63 0.27 -12.06
N SER A 57 16.33 0.54 -11.91
CA SER A 57 15.79 1.90 -11.84
C SER A 57 16.36 2.65 -10.65
N ILE A 58 16.29 2.08 -9.44
CA ILE A 58 16.86 2.69 -8.22
C ILE A 58 18.36 2.90 -8.39
N ARG A 59 19.08 1.92 -8.91
CA ARG A 59 20.53 2.01 -9.12
C ARG A 59 20.89 3.17 -10.04
N ARG A 60 20.14 3.39 -11.10
CA ARG A 60 20.33 4.53 -12.02
C ARG A 60 20.12 5.87 -11.30
N VAL A 61 19.02 6.00 -10.57
CA VAL A 61 18.72 7.22 -9.79
C VAL A 61 19.81 7.52 -8.77
N LEU A 62 20.34 6.50 -8.09
CA LEU A 62 21.42 6.67 -7.11
C LEU A 62 22.76 7.02 -7.74
N GLN A 63 23.01 6.59 -8.97
CA GLN A 63 24.23 6.99 -9.72
C GLN A 63 24.19 8.46 -10.13
N GLU A 64 23.02 8.96 -10.52
CA GLU A 64 22.82 10.35 -10.90
C GLU A 64 22.81 11.27 -9.68
N ASN A 65 22.18 10.88 -8.60
CA ASN A 65 22.07 11.69 -7.38
C ASN A 65 22.04 10.84 -6.11
N ARG A 66 23.14 10.80 -5.38
CA ARG A 66 23.21 10.07 -4.10
C ARG A 66 22.24 10.56 -3.02
N ARG A 67 21.80 11.83 -3.08
CA ARG A 67 20.81 12.37 -2.14
C ARG A 67 19.42 11.71 -2.33
N ALA A 68 19.17 11.12 -3.49
CA ALA A 68 17.94 10.37 -3.74
C ALA A 68 17.78 9.17 -2.79
N LEU A 69 18.86 8.61 -2.24
CA LEU A 69 18.78 7.53 -1.25
C LEU A 69 17.98 7.95 -0.01
N THR A 70 18.24 9.14 0.50
CA THR A 70 17.52 9.67 1.67
C THR A 70 16.04 9.86 1.36
N LEU A 71 15.72 10.39 0.18
CA LEU A 71 14.33 10.58 -0.26
C LEU A 71 13.61 9.23 -0.43
N LEU A 72 14.26 8.25 -1.04
CA LEU A 72 13.73 6.89 -1.18
C LEU A 72 13.49 6.24 0.18
N ALA A 73 14.44 6.35 1.11
CA ALA A 73 14.30 5.82 2.47
C ALA A 73 13.15 6.49 3.23
N MET A 74 13.03 7.82 3.16
CA MET A 74 11.93 8.56 3.76
C MET A 74 10.58 8.17 3.14
N SER A 75 10.52 8.01 1.83
CA SER A 75 9.30 7.56 1.15
C SER A 75 8.90 6.14 1.56
N GLY A 76 9.86 5.23 1.69
CA GLY A 76 9.60 3.88 2.20
C GLY A 76 9.08 3.91 3.64
N ALA A 77 9.68 4.71 4.52
CA ALA A 77 9.21 4.89 5.89
C ALA A 77 7.79 5.49 5.93
N PHE A 78 7.51 6.49 5.11
CA PHE A 78 6.18 7.10 4.99
C PHE A 78 5.13 6.08 4.52
N VAL A 79 5.43 5.30 3.48
CA VAL A 79 4.57 4.21 2.99
C VAL A 79 4.32 3.18 4.10
N PHE A 80 5.36 2.80 4.86
CA PHE A 80 5.23 1.88 5.98
C PHE A 80 4.28 2.42 7.06
N VAL A 81 4.46 3.67 7.49
CA VAL A 81 3.63 4.29 8.52
C VAL A 81 2.18 4.42 8.07
N ILE A 82 1.93 4.97 6.86
CA ILE A 82 0.56 5.15 6.35
C ILE A 82 -0.15 3.80 6.18
N SER A 83 0.54 2.81 5.67
CA SER A 83 -0.04 1.49 5.45
C SER A 83 -0.22 0.67 6.73
N SER A 84 0.42 1.06 7.84
CA SER A 84 0.19 0.46 9.15
C SER A 84 -1.08 0.98 9.84
N LEU A 85 -1.57 2.16 9.44
CA LEU A 85 -2.80 2.74 9.97
C LEU A 85 -4.02 2.01 9.40
N LYS A 86 -4.67 1.22 10.24
CA LYS A 86 -5.86 0.45 9.86
C LYS A 86 -7.12 1.23 10.20
N ILE A 87 -7.97 1.44 9.22
CA ILE A 87 -9.29 2.04 9.41
C ILE A 87 -10.32 0.91 9.35
N PRO A 88 -11.05 0.62 10.44
CA PRO A 88 -12.07 -0.41 10.42
C PRO A 88 -13.18 -0.05 9.43
N SER A 89 -13.59 -0.99 8.61
CA SER A 89 -14.69 -0.88 7.68
C SER A 89 -15.96 -1.51 8.24
N VAL A 90 -17.12 -1.01 7.80
CA VAL A 90 -18.45 -1.44 8.26
C VAL A 90 -18.69 -2.94 8.01
N SER A 91 -18.04 -3.54 7.02
CA SER A 91 -18.19 -4.96 6.67
C SER A 91 -17.29 -5.92 7.46
N GLY A 92 -16.65 -5.47 8.54
CA GLY A 92 -15.71 -6.31 9.33
C GLY A 92 -14.34 -6.48 8.68
N SER A 93 -14.07 -5.79 7.57
CA SER A 93 -12.74 -5.68 6.96
C SER A 93 -12.03 -4.42 7.46
N CYS A 94 -10.75 -4.29 7.21
CA CYS A 94 -10.03 -3.05 7.42
C CYS A 94 -9.54 -2.47 6.08
N SER A 95 -9.61 -1.15 5.98
CA SER A 95 -9.05 -0.40 4.87
C SER A 95 -7.84 0.39 5.35
N HIS A 96 -6.82 0.50 4.52
CA HIS A 96 -5.67 1.34 4.80
C HIS A 96 -5.12 1.94 3.49
N MET A 97 -4.49 3.08 3.60
CA MET A 97 -3.81 3.70 2.48
C MET A 97 -2.49 2.98 2.25
N THR A 98 -2.21 2.56 1.02
CA THR A 98 -0.95 1.88 0.71
C THR A 98 0.22 2.85 0.55
N GLY A 99 -0.05 4.10 0.14
CA GLY A 99 0.97 5.10 -0.13
C GLY A 99 1.87 4.81 -1.35
N THR A 100 1.81 3.59 -1.88
CA THR A 100 2.66 3.15 -3.00
C THR A 100 2.34 3.88 -4.31
N GLY A 101 1.09 4.29 -4.50
CA GLY A 101 0.68 5.10 -5.66
C GLY A 101 1.39 6.46 -5.69
N LEU A 102 1.45 7.15 -4.55
CA LEU A 102 2.17 8.43 -4.44
C LEU A 102 3.67 8.25 -4.71
N GLY A 103 4.28 7.21 -4.15
CA GLY A 103 5.68 6.90 -4.41
C GLY A 103 5.95 6.56 -5.89
N ALA A 104 5.00 5.93 -6.59
CA ALA A 104 5.11 5.65 -8.02
C ALA A 104 5.12 6.93 -8.86
N ILE A 105 4.39 7.96 -8.43
CA ILE A 105 4.38 9.28 -9.08
C ILE A 105 5.73 9.97 -8.93
N LEU A 106 6.35 9.87 -7.75
CA LEU A 106 7.60 10.56 -7.42
C LEU A 106 8.85 9.86 -7.99
N PHE A 107 8.91 8.53 -7.93
CA PHE A 107 10.11 7.74 -8.26
C PHE A 107 9.92 6.79 -9.43
N GLY A 108 8.72 6.73 -9.97
CA GLY A 108 8.33 5.76 -10.98
C GLY A 108 7.86 4.43 -10.40
N PRO A 109 6.98 3.71 -11.13
CA PRO A 109 6.36 2.48 -10.65
C PRO A 109 7.37 1.33 -10.46
N ALA A 110 8.43 1.30 -11.28
CA ALA A 110 9.47 0.29 -11.17
C ALA A 110 10.27 0.41 -9.86
N ALA A 111 10.67 1.63 -9.46
CA ALA A 111 11.36 1.83 -8.18
C ALA A 111 10.45 1.49 -6.99
N MET A 112 9.14 1.80 -7.11
CA MET A 112 8.17 1.49 -6.07
C MET A 112 7.92 0.00 -5.87
N SER A 113 8.12 -0.85 -6.88
CA SER A 113 7.99 -2.29 -6.69
C SER A 113 9.01 -2.85 -5.69
N VAL A 114 10.24 -2.34 -5.69
CA VAL A 114 11.28 -2.74 -4.73
C VAL A 114 11.03 -2.12 -3.36
N LEU A 115 10.72 -0.82 -3.29
CA LEU A 115 10.38 -0.17 -2.02
C LEU A 115 9.16 -0.82 -1.36
N GLY A 116 8.13 -1.11 -2.14
CA GLY A 116 6.93 -1.78 -1.67
C GLY A 116 7.19 -3.20 -1.15
N LEU A 117 8.05 -3.98 -1.81
CA LEU A 117 8.50 -5.28 -1.31
C LEU A 117 9.15 -5.15 0.06
N ILE A 118 10.06 -4.18 0.24
CA ILE A 118 10.75 -3.94 1.51
C ILE A 118 9.72 -3.59 2.61
N VAL A 119 8.80 -2.68 2.31
CA VAL A 119 7.74 -2.28 3.24
C VAL A 119 6.86 -3.48 3.63
N LEU A 120 6.41 -4.28 2.65
CA LEU A 120 5.58 -5.47 2.88
C LEU A 120 6.32 -6.53 3.71
N LEU A 121 7.62 -6.69 3.48
CA LEU A 121 8.46 -7.58 4.27
C LEU A 121 8.50 -7.13 5.74
N PHE A 122 8.75 -5.84 6.00
CA PHE A 122 8.72 -5.31 7.36
C PHE A 122 7.35 -5.41 8.00
N GLN A 123 6.27 -5.20 7.25
CA GLN A 123 4.91 -5.38 7.76
C GLN A 123 4.62 -6.84 8.14
N ALA A 124 5.05 -7.80 7.33
CA ALA A 124 4.88 -9.21 7.62
C ALA A 124 5.65 -9.62 8.89
N VAL A 125 6.90 -9.14 9.02
CA VAL A 125 7.79 -9.52 10.15
C VAL A 125 7.45 -8.78 11.44
N LEU A 126 7.25 -7.45 11.38
CA LEU A 126 7.11 -6.62 12.58
C LEU A 126 5.64 -6.48 13.04
N LEU A 127 4.70 -6.48 12.12
CA LEU A 127 3.30 -6.20 12.39
C LEU A 127 2.39 -7.42 12.25
N ALA A 128 2.94 -8.59 11.86
CA ALA A 128 2.18 -9.78 11.49
C ALA A 128 1.05 -9.43 10.48
N HIS A 129 1.34 -8.53 9.55
CA HIS A 129 0.40 -7.97 8.60
C HIS A 129 0.69 -8.50 7.19
N GLY A 130 -0.13 -9.44 6.73
CA GLY A 130 0.16 -10.29 5.58
C GLY A 130 0.87 -11.57 5.99
N GLY A 131 1.53 -12.24 5.05
CA GLY A 131 2.29 -13.46 5.29
C GLY A 131 3.60 -13.46 4.53
N LEU A 132 4.59 -14.15 5.08
CA LEU A 132 5.88 -14.36 4.42
C LEU A 132 5.73 -15.31 3.22
N THR A 133 4.91 -16.36 3.34
CA THR A 133 4.63 -17.27 2.23
C THR A 133 3.83 -16.57 1.12
N THR A 134 2.95 -15.66 1.47
CA THR A 134 2.11 -14.91 0.53
C THR A 134 2.74 -13.57 0.08
N LEU A 135 4.00 -13.31 0.47
CA LEU A 135 4.70 -12.06 0.18
C LEU A 135 4.74 -11.75 -1.32
N GLY A 136 4.94 -12.76 -2.18
CA GLY A 136 4.94 -12.60 -3.63
C GLY A 136 3.60 -12.05 -4.15
N ALA A 137 2.48 -12.64 -3.73
CA ALA A 137 1.14 -12.20 -4.15
C ALA A 137 0.79 -10.80 -3.63
N ASN A 138 1.14 -10.51 -2.37
CA ASN A 138 0.97 -9.18 -1.78
C ASN A 138 1.84 -8.14 -2.50
N THR A 139 3.08 -8.49 -2.83
CA THR A 139 3.98 -7.61 -3.60
C THR A 139 3.42 -7.34 -4.99
N PHE A 140 2.93 -8.35 -5.69
CA PHE A 140 2.35 -8.14 -7.00
C PHE A 140 1.17 -7.17 -6.96
N SER A 141 0.22 -7.41 -6.06
CA SER A 141 -0.99 -6.58 -5.98
C SER A 141 -0.72 -5.15 -5.54
N MET A 142 0.10 -4.95 -4.50
CA MET A 142 0.24 -3.68 -3.81
C MET A 142 1.49 -2.89 -4.22
N ALA A 143 2.56 -3.57 -4.59
CA ALA A 143 3.82 -2.93 -4.95
C ALA A 143 4.11 -2.93 -6.46
N VAL A 144 3.40 -3.74 -7.25
CA VAL A 144 3.50 -3.75 -8.72
C VAL A 144 2.24 -3.20 -9.34
N ALA A 145 1.12 -3.91 -9.28
CA ALA A 145 -0.11 -3.54 -9.98
C ALA A 145 -0.66 -2.18 -9.51
N GLY A 146 -0.75 -1.95 -8.20
CA GLY A 146 -1.24 -0.69 -7.64
C GLY A 146 -0.44 0.53 -8.12
N PRO A 147 0.89 0.57 -7.94
CA PRO A 147 1.74 1.64 -8.44
C PRO A 147 1.66 1.88 -9.95
N PHE A 148 1.63 0.82 -10.76
CA PHE A 148 1.50 0.95 -12.21
C PHE A 148 0.16 1.58 -12.63
N VAL A 149 -0.95 1.12 -12.05
CA VAL A 149 -2.28 1.69 -12.31
C VAL A 149 -2.34 3.15 -11.87
N SER A 150 -1.83 3.48 -10.69
CA SER A 150 -1.80 4.85 -10.19
C SER A 150 -0.98 5.77 -11.08
N TYR A 151 0.17 5.31 -11.55
CA TYR A 151 1.04 6.07 -12.44
C TYR A 151 0.39 6.31 -13.81
N LEU A 152 -0.20 5.28 -14.42
CA LEU A 152 -0.91 5.41 -15.70
C LEU A 152 -2.14 6.32 -15.58
N SER A 153 -2.91 6.18 -14.47
CA SER A 153 -4.05 7.04 -14.22
C SER A 153 -3.64 8.51 -14.12
N LEU A 154 -2.53 8.79 -13.41
CA LEU A 154 -2.04 10.16 -13.30
C LEU A 154 -1.61 10.73 -14.66
N ILE A 155 -0.89 9.96 -15.49
CA ILE A 155 -0.48 10.41 -16.83
C ILE A 155 -1.70 10.80 -17.65
N HIS A 156 -2.77 10.00 -17.61
CA HIS A 156 -3.99 10.29 -18.37
C HIS A 156 -4.77 11.51 -17.83
N ILE A 157 -4.77 11.72 -16.50
CA ILE A 157 -5.47 12.85 -15.87
C ILE A 157 -4.65 14.14 -16.00
N SER A 158 -3.32 14.03 -15.99
CA SER A 158 -2.39 15.17 -15.97
C SER A 158 -1.97 15.59 -17.38
N GLU A 159 -2.57 15.04 -18.44
CA GLU A 159 -2.39 15.63 -19.75
C GLU A 159 -2.88 17.09 -19.66
N PRO A 160 -1.97 18.08 -19.76
CA PRO A 160 -2.40 19.47 -19.68
C PRO A 160 -3.37 19.69 -20.81
N THR A 161 -4.63 19.94 -20.49
CA THR A 161 -5.52 20.62 -21.42
C THR A 161 -4.79 21.90 -21.79
N ARG A 162 -4.15 21.85 -22.95
CA ARG A 162 -3.47 23.01 -23.54
C ARG A 162 -4.51 24.13 -23.52
N PRO A 163 -4.29 25.27 -22.82
CA PRO A 163 -5.22 26.37 -22.94
C PRO A 163 -5.32 26.68 -24.42
N GLU A 164 -6.52 26.55 -24.98
CA GLU A 164 -6.79 27.01 -26.32
C GLU A 164 -6.34 28.48 -26.37
N PRO A 165 -5.48 28.89 -27.32
CA PRO A 165 -5.11 30.28 -27.45
C PRO A 165 -6.37 31.09 -27.77
N ILE A 166 -6.71 31.99 -26.85
CA ILE A 166 -7.77 32.99 -27.01
C ILE A 166 -7.34 33.95 -28.12
#